data_f309641dada168e6cb494b5018a9819f
#
_entry.id   f309641dada168e6cb494b5018a9819f
#
_cell.length_a   1.000
_cell.length_b   1.000
_cell.length_c   1.000
_cell.angle_alpha   90.00
_cell.angle_beta   90.00
_cell.angle_gamma   90.00
#
_symmetry.space_group_name_H-M   'P 1'
#
loop_
_entity.id
_entity.type
_entity.pdbx_description
1 polymer ?
#
loop_
_entity_poly.entity_id
_entity_poly.type
_entity_poly.pdbx_seq_one_letter_code
_entity_poly.pdbx_strand_id
1 'polypeptide(L)'
;FLEHITYGEPNRLEGFLFPDTYDFYVNDDPDRVLEKLLSNFNRKFSDDASAQLETLNTALAERWTAKGYDESYIEAHRMTIYDLVTVASMIEKETASAKESSTIASVIYNRLCDPANYPYLNVDATIVYALGGIDGALTYEDTQIDSPYNTYNRTGLPAGPISNPGLSSISAALNRADTSYYY
;
A
#
# COMPACT_ATOMS: atom_id res chain seq x y z
N PHE A 1 -7.05 10.52 -8.01
CA PHE A 1 -6.06 9.73 -7.23
C PHE A 1 -4.69 9.64 -7.92
N LEU A 2 -4.58 9.91 -9.23
CA LEU A 2 -3.30 9.93 -9.96
C LEU A 2 -2.68 11.34 -10.07
N GLU A 3 -3.23 12.34 -9.44
CA GLU A 3 -2.80 13.75 -9.54
C GLU A 3 -1.37 13.98 -9.05
N HIS A 4 -0.90 13.16 -8.11
CA HIS A 4 0.45 13.25 -7.54
C HIS A 4 1.50 12.46 -8.31
N ILE A 5 1.10 11.77 -9.39
CA ILE A 5 2.00 10.92 -10.16
C ILE A 5 2.37 11.61 -11.46
N THR A 6 3.67 11.86 -11.65
CA THR A 6 4.19 12.53 -12.84
C THR A 6 3.85 11.73 -14.11
N TYR A 7 3.36 12.41 -15.13
CA TYR A 7 3.13 11.77 -16.43
C TYR A 7 4.45 11.25 -17.01
N GLY A 8 4.42 10.00 -17.49
CA GLY A 8 5.60 9.35 -18.07
C GLY A 8 6.47 8.57 -17.07
N GLU A 9 6.20 8.64 -15.77
CA GLU A 9 6.89 7.81 -14.79
C GLU A 9 6.56 6.33 -15.03
N PRO A 10 7.58 5.45 -14.99
CA PRO A 10 7.36 4.00 -15.04
C PRO A 10 6.45 3.55 -13.89
N ASN A 11 5.62 2.54 -14.17
CA ASN A 11 4.72 1.93 -13.18
C ASN A 11 3.70 2.87 -12.52
N ARG A 12 3.47 4.07 -13.09
CA ARG A 12 2.54 5.08 -12.53
C ARG A 12 1.11 4.58 -12.30
N LEU A 13 0.68 3.52 -12.98
CA LEU A 13 -0.63 2.90 -12.83
C LEU A 13 -0.61 1.68 -11.89
N GLU A 14 0.56 1.30 -11.38
CA GLU A 14 0.67 0.21 -10.42
C GLU A 14 -0.22 0.49 -9.19
N GLY A 15 -0.96 -0.51 -8.75
CA GLY A 15 -1.93 -0.39 -7.66
C GLY A 15 -3.35 -0.01 -8.11
N PHE A 16 -3.52 0.57 -9.29
CA PHE A 16 -4.80 1.11 -9.76
C PHE A 16 -5.45 0.32 -10.90
N LEU A 17 -4.76 -0.67 -11.46
CA LEU A 17 -5.29 -1.59 -12.45
C LEU A 17 -6.04 -2.72 -11.75
N PHE A 18 -7.28 -2.46 -11.33
CA PHE A 18 -8.03 -3.33 -10.41
C PHE A 18 -8.16 -4.77 -10.94
N PRO A 19 -7.77 -5.79 -10.15
CA PRO A 19 -7.90 -7.19 -10.55
C PRO A 19 -9.36 -7.63 -10.52
N ASP A 20 -9.90 -7.96 -11.68
CA ASP A 20 -11.27 -8.45 -11.88
C ASP A 20 -11.32 -9.26 -13.18
N THR A 21 -12.48 -9.81 -13.52
CA THR A 21 -12.73 -10.43 -14.82
C THR A 21 -13.25 -9.38 -15.80
N TYR A 22 -12.60 -9.26 -16.93
CA TYR A 22 -12.92 -8.29 -17.96
C TYR A 22 -13.10 -8.95 -19.32
N ASP A 23 -14.10 -8.52 -20.05
CA ASP A 23 -14.28 -8.87 -21.46
C ASP A 23 -13.66 -7.78 -22.35
N PHE A 24 -12.79 -8.19 -23.28
CA PHE A 24 -12.17 -7.33 -24.28
C PHE A 24 -12.39 -7.90 -25.68
N TYR A 25 -12.48 -7.02 -26.67
CA TYR A 25 -12.46 -7.44 -28.07
C TYR A 25 -11.04 -7.73 -28.52
N VAL A 26 -10.89 -8.64 -29.47
CA VAL A 26 -9.61 -8.84 -30.17
C VAL A 26 -9.27 -7.54 -30.91
N ASN A 27 -8.07 -7.00 -30.66
CA ASN A 27 -7.63 -5.69 -31.16
C ASN A 27 -8.36 -4.47 -30.52
N ASP A 28 -8.83 -4.59 -29.28
CA ASP A 28 -9.34 -3.43 -28.54
C ASP A 28 -8.23 -2.37 -28.37
N ASP A 29 -8.62 -1.10 -28.35
CA ASP A 29 -7.68 -0.01 -28.14
C ASP A 29 -7.06 -0.10 -26.73
N PRO A 30 -5.72 -0.07 -26.59
CA PRO A 30 -5.06 -0.11 -25.30
C PRO A 30 -5.55 0.95 -24.29
N ASP A 31 -5.88 2.15 -24.77
CA ASP A 31 -6.40 3.22 -23.90
C ASP A 31 -7.77 2.85 -23.34
N ARG A 32 -8.63 2.22 -24.11
CA ARG A 32 -9.93 1.71 -23.65
C ARG A 32 -9.78 0.56 -22.64
N VAL A 33 -8.77 -0.28 -22.84
CA VAL A 33 -8.45 -1.35 -21.88
C VAL A 33 -8.04 -0.74 -20.55
N LEU A 34 -7.09 0.21 -20.54
CA LEU A 34 -6.65 0.91 -19.34
C LEU A 34 -7.79 1.67 -18.66
N GLU A 35 -8.58 2.41 -19.44
CA GLU A 35 -9.75 3.15 -18.92
C GLU A 35 -10.74 2.22 -18.20
N LYS A 36 -10.96 1.02 -18.75
CA LYS A 36 -11.87 0.04 -18.14
C LYS A 36 -11.35 -0.47 -16.78
N LEU A 37 -10.05 -0.74 -16.65
CA LEU A 37 -9.43 -1.16 -15.40
C LEU A 37 -9.47 -0.03 -14.35
N LEU A 38 -9.10 1.18 -14.74
CA LEU A 38 -9.09 2.36 -13.85
C LEU A 38 -10.52 2.75 -13.42
N SER A 39 -11.49 2.70 -14.34
CA SER A 39 -12.90 2.96 -14.02
C SER A 39 -13.46 1.93 -13.05
N ASN A 40 -13.03 0.67 -13.15
CA ASN A 40 -13.42 -0.36 -12.18
C ASN A 40 -12.81 -0.10 -10.80
N PHE A 41 -11.55 0.32 -10.73
CA PHE A 41 -10.93 0.76 -9.47
C PHE A 41 -11.76 1.89 -8.85
N ASN A 42 -12.04 2.95 -9.60
CA ASN A 42 -12.80 4.11 -9.13
C ASN A 42 -14.20 3.72 -8.62
N ARG A 43 -14.87 2.79 -9.28
CA ARG A 43 -16.18 2.27 -8.86
C ARG A 43 -16.10 1.43 -7.58
N LYS A 44 -15.00 0.67 -7.39
CA LYS A 44 -14.78 -0.15 -6.19
C LYS A 44 -14.31 0.70 -5.01
N PHE A 45 -13.56 1.78 -5.29
CA PHE A 45 -13.16 2.78 -4.33
C PHE A 45 -14.22 3.87 -4.27
N SER A 46 -15.31 3.57 -3.55
CA SER A 46 -16.51 4.41 -3.43
C SER A 46 -16.33 5.58 -2.43
N ASP A 47 -17.35 6.43 -2.33
CA ASP A 47 -17.42 7.50 -1.30
C ASP A 47 -17.31 6.93 0.12
N ASP A 48 -17.80 5.71 0.34
CA ASP A 48 -17.66 5.00 1.63
C ASP A 48 -16.18 4.70 1.95
N ALA A 49 -15.38 4.28 0.98
CA ALA A 49 -13.95 4.06 1.17
C ALA A 49 -13.21 5.38 1.51
N SER A 50 -13.63 6.49 0.95
CA SER A 50 -13.08 7.81 1.29
C SER A 50 -13.41 8.19 2.74
N ALA A 51 -14.64 7.95 3.20
CA ALA A 51 -15.03 8.17 4.58
C ALA A 51 -14.30 7.26 5.57
N GLN A 52 -14.04 5.99 5.17
CA GLN A 52 -13.25 5.05 5.96
C GLN A 52 -11.77 5.49 6.04
N LEU A 53 -11.20 6.05 4.96
CA LEU A 53 -9.85 6.60 4.98
C LEU A 53 -9.73 7.77 5.96
N GLU A 54 -10.74 8.64 6.04
CA GLU A 54 -10.77 9.71 7.05
C GLU A 54 -10.83 9.14 8.48
N THR A 55 -11.61 8.10 8.69
CA THR A 55 -11.68 7.39 9.98
C THR A 55 -10.33 6.78 10.35
N LEU A 56 -9.66 6.14 9.39
CA LEU A 56 -8.31 5.61 9.58
C LEU A 56 -7.32 6.74 9.93
N ASN A 57 -7.32 7.84 9.19
CA ASN A 57 -6.45 9.00 9.45
C ASN A 57 -6.65 9.56 10.87
N THR A 58 -7.89 9.65 11.32
CA THR A 58 -8.21 10.08 12.69
C THR A 58 -7.60 9.13 13.71
N ALA A 59 -7.77 7.82 13.53
CA ALA A 59 -7.22 6.82 14.45
C ALA A 59 -5.67 6.81 14.47
N LEU A 60 -5.01 7.05 13.33
CA LEU A 60 -3.57 7.18 13.25
C LEU A 60 -3.07 8.46 13.93
N ALA A 61 -3.77 9.59 13.73
CA ALA A 61 -3.46 10.86 14.38
C ALA A 61 -3.53 10.76 15.92
N GLU A 62 -4.56 10.11 16.46
CA GLU A 62 -4.68 9.85 17.91
C GLU A 62 -3.48 9.05 18.44
N ARG A 63 -3.01 8.05 17.69
CA ARG A 63 -1.85 7.23 18.10
C ARG A 63 -0.54 8.02 18.05
N TRP A 64 -0.31 8.84 17.03
CA TRP A 64 0.87 9.72 16.96
C TRP A 64 0.84 10.76 18.07
N THR A 65 -0.32 11.39 18.34
CA THR A 65 -0.50 12.32 19.45
C THR A 65 -0.17 11.66 20.81
N ALA A 66 -0.65 10.44 21.03
CA ALA A 66 -0.36 9.69 22.26
C ALA A 66 1.14 9.37 22.44
N LYS A 67 1.91 9.33 21.33
CA LYS A 67 3.37 9.16 21.33
C LYS A 67 4.15 10.47 21.37
N GLY A 68 3.46 11.63 21.41
CA GLY A 68 4.07 12.95 21.56
C GLY A 68 4.48 13.62 20.23
N TYR A 69 4.02 13.12 19.09
CA TYR A 69 4.21 13.79 17.81
C TYR A 69 3.30 15.02 17.70
N ASP A 70 3.79 16.10 17.11
CA ASP A 70 3.06 17.33 16.93
C ASP A 70 2.12 17.31 15.71
N GLU A 71 1.27 18.33 15.60
CA GLU A 71 0.29 18.47 14.52
C GLU A 71 0.96 18.53 13.13
N SER A 72 2.13 19.16 13.03
CA SER A 72 2.88 19.26 11.78
C SER A 72 3.35 17.89 11.29
N TYR A 73 3.82 17.05 12.20
CA TYR A 73 4.18 15.66 11.90
C TYR A 73 2.96 14.86 11.45
N ILE A 74 1.85 14.98 12.18
CA ILE A 74 0.60 14.26 11.90
C ILE A 74 0.07 14.61 10.52
N GLU A 75 0.01 15.90 10.19
CA GLU A 75 -0.45 16.35 8.88
C GLU A 75 0.46 15.89 7.74
N ALA A 76 1.79 15.91 7.95
CA ALA A 76 2.75 15.43 6.96
C ALA A 76 2.67 13.91 6.70
N HIS A 77 2.12 13.14 7.64
CA HIS A 77 1.99 11.67 7.54
C HIS A 77 0.53 11.22 7.36
N ARG A 78 -0.37 12.15 7.05
CA ARG A 78 -1.75 11.84 6.74
C ARG A 78 -1.82 10.94 5.49
N MET A 79 -2.48 9.80 5.62
CA MET A 79 -2.62 8.82 4.52
C MET A 79 -3.47 9.39 3.38
N THR A 80 -2.93 9.33 2.18
CA THR A 80 -3.65 9.58 0.93
C THR A 80 -4.25 8.28 0.38
N ILE A 81 -5.05 8.37 -0.68
CA ILE A 81 -5.51 7.18 -1.43
C ILE A 81 -4.30 6.40 -1.98
N TYR A 82 -3.26 7.10 -2.41
CA TYR A 82 -2.04 6.47 -2.92
C TYR A 82 -1.31 5.66 -1.84
N ASP A 83 -1.19 6.22 -0.64
CA ASP A 83 -0.58 5.54 0.52
C ASP A 83 -1.41 4.33 0.94
N LEU A 84 -2.74 4.47 0.97
CA LEU A 84 -3.65 3.36 1.27
C LEU A 84 -3.49 2.21 0.26
N VAL A 85 -3.42 2.52 -1.04
CA VAL A 85 -3.22 1.53 -2.09
C VAL A 85 -1.83 0.90 -1.97
N THR A 86 -0.82 1.68 -1.57
CA THR A 86 0.53 1.18 -1.29
C THR A 86 0.51 0.16 -0.14
N VAL A 87 -0.17 0.46 0.97
CA VAL A 87 -0.36 -0.50 2.07
C VAL A 87 -1.13 -1.74 1.59
N ALA A 88 -2.24 -1.55 0.87
CA ALA A 88 -3.03 -2.67 0.34
C ALA A 88 -2.22 -3.57 -0.60
N SER A 89 -1.33 -2.99 -1.41
CA SER A 89 -0.46 -3.74 -2.32
C SER A 89 0.57 -4.61 -1.60
N MET A 90 1.07 -4.16 -0.44
CA MET A 90 1.93 -4.96 0.43
C MET A 90 1.13 -6.11 1.06
N ILE A 91 -0.06 -5.84 1.60
CA ILE A 91 -0.94 -6.86 2.18
C ILE A 91 -1.26 -7.95 1.14
N GLU A 92 -1.56 -7.56 -0.10
CA GLU A 92 -1.85 -8.49 -1.21
C GLU A 92 -0.70 -9.49 -1.45
N LYS A 93 0.55 -9.06 -1.23
CA LYS A 93 1.74 -9.88 -1.44
C LYS A 93 2.14 -10.71 -0.21
N GLU A 94 1.73 -10.31 0.99
CA GLU A 94 2.09 -10.99 2.24
C GLU A 94 1.18 -12.18 2.56
N THR A 95 -0.08 -12.18 2.10
CA THR A 95 -1.00 -13.28 2.39
C THR A 95 -2.02 -13.52 1.29
N ALA A 96 -2.36 -14.81 1.10
CA ALA A 96 -3.51 -15.22 0.32
C ALA A 96 -4.78 -15.37 1.20
N SER A 97 -4.68 -15.17 2.52
CA SER A 97 -5.76 -15.36 3.48
C SER A 97 -6.41 -14.03 3.86
N ALA A 98 -7.63 -13.80 3.42
CA ALA A 98 -8.41 -12.62 3.80
C ALA A 98 -8.59 -12.47 5.33
N LYS A 99 -8.48 -13.57 6.10
CA LYS A 99 -8.57 -13.53 7.57
C LYS A 99 -7.32 -12.95 8.22
N GLU A 100 -6.16 -13.06 7.57
CA GLU A 100 -4.88 -12.55 8.06
C GLU A 100 -4.63 -11.12 7.60
N SER A 101 -5.24 -10.70 6.49
CA SER A 101 -5.01 -9.39 5.87
C SER A 101 -5.17 -8.22 6.85
N SER A 102 -6.21 -8.21 7.68
CA SER A 102 -6.43 -7.13 8.67
C SER A 102 -5.39 -7.15 9.82
N THR A 103 -4.86 -8.32 10.16
CA THR A 103 -3.78 -8.46 11.13
C THR A 103 -2.47 -7.94 10.55
N ILE A 104 -2.15 -8.27 9.29
CA ILE A 104 -0.98 -7.74 8.59
C ILE A 104 -1.07 -6.22 8.46
N ALA A 105 -2.26 -5.70 8.09
CA ALA A 105 -2.51 -4.26 8.09
C ALA A 105 -2.19 -3.63 9.45
N SER A 106 -2.60 -4.27 10.55
CA SER A 106 -2.33 -3.74 11.89
C SER A 106 -0.83 -3.71 12.21
N VAL A 107 -0.04 -4.70 11.79
CA VAL A 107 1.42 -4.71 11.95
C VAL A 107 2.06 -3.55 11.21
N ILE A 108 1.67 -3.32 9.95
CA ILE A 108 2.18 -2.21 9.13
C ILE A 108 1.89 -0.87 9.83
N TYR A 109 0.64 -0.62 10.21
CA TYR A 109 0.26 0.63 10.88
C TYR A 109 0.86 0.78 12.28
N ASN A 110 1.05 -0.32 13.02
CA ASN A 110 1.73 -0.27 14.31
C ASN A 110 3.17 0.23 14.16
N ARG A 111 3.91 -0.28 13.15
CA ARG A 111 5.27 0.18 12.84
C ARG A 111 5.28 1.63 12.35
N LEU A 112 4.38 2.01 11.45
CA LEU A 112 4.25 3.41 10.98
C LEU A 112 3.94 4.39 12.10
N CYS A 113 3.20 3.96 13.13
CA CYS A 113 2.91 4.79 14.31
C CYS A 113 4.01 4.77 15.37
N ASP A 114 5.07 3.99 15.20
CA ASP A 114 6.17 3.87 16.15
C ASP A 114 7.56 3.87 15.49
N PRO A 115 7.86 4.87 14.63
CA PRO A 115 9.11 4.88 13.87
C PRO A 115 10.36 5.01 14.75
N ALA A 116 10.23 5.47 16.00
CA ALA A 116 11.35 5.54 16.93
C ALA A 116 11.85 4.14 17.34
N ASN A 117 10.94 3.17 17.49
CA ASN A 117 11.28 1.80 17.88
C ASN A 117 11.30 0.84 16.68
N TYR A 118 10.49 1.13 15.66
CA TYR A 118 10.34 0.31 14.45
C TYR A 118 10.47 1.18 13.19
N PRO A 119 11.69 1.67 12.88
CA PRO A 119 11.90 2.62 11.77
C PRO A 119 11.61 2.03 10.40
N TYR A 120 11.68 0.71 10.26
CA TYR A 120 11.58 0.00 8.99
C TYR A 120 10.37 -0.94 8.98
N LEU A 121 9.70 -1.06 7.83
CA LEU A 121 8.58 -1.99 7.69
C LEU A 121 9.03 -3.44 7.51
N ASN A 122 10.20 -3.66 6.90
CA ASN A 122 10.81 -4.98 6.68
C ASN A 122 9.87 -5.94 5.92
N VAL A 123 9.31 -5.47 4.83
CA VAL A 123 8.39 -6.24 3.97
C VAL A 123 9.17 -6.85 2.81
N ASP A 124 9.33 -8.16 2.79
CA ASP A 124 10.10 -8.89 1.77
C ASP A 124 9.61 -8.62 0.35
N ALA A 125 8.30 -8.55 0.17
CA ALA A 125 7.68 -8.32 -1.13
C ALA A 125 8.11 -6.99 -1.78
N THR A 126 8.48 -5.98 -0.99
CA THR A 126 9.00 -4.71 -1.51
C THR A 126 10.38 -4.86 -2.14
N ILE A 127 11.22 -5.73 -1.60
CA ILE A 127 12.52 -6.06 -2.16
C ILE A 127 12.37 -6.88 -3.44
N VAL A 128 11.51 -7.89 -3.42
CA VAL A 128 11.20 -8.70 -4.61
C VAL A 128 10.71 -7.81 -5.75
N TYR A 129 9.83 -6.85 -5.46
CA TYR A 129 9.36 -5.88 -6.45
C TYR A 129 10.50 -4.99 -7.00
N ALA A 130 11.32 -4.47 -6.11
CA ALA A 130 12.43 -3.58 -6.48
C ALA A 130 13.50 -4.27 -7.36
N LEU A 131 13.67 -5.59 -7.20
CA LEU A 131 14.55 -6.42 -8.02
C LEU A 131 13.91 -6.89 -9.35
N GLY A 132 12.61 -6.63 -9.55
CA GLY A 132 11.87 -7.12 -10.72
C GLY A 132 11.59 -8.64 -10.67
N GLY A 133 11.58 -9.21 -9.47
CA GLY A 133 11.46 -10.64 -9.19
C GLY A 133 12.77 -11.26 -8.71
N ILE A 134 12.69 -12.41 -8.07
CA ILE A 134 13.84 -13.20 -7.63
C ILE A 134 13.62 -14.68 -7.92
N ASP A 135 14.73 -15.41 -8.14
CA ASP A 135 14.73 -16.86 -8.19
C ASP A 135 15.19 -17.41 -6.84
N GLY A 136 14.30 -18.07 -6.09
CA GLY A 136 14.61 -18.65 -4.78
C GLY A 136 14.22 -17.75 -3.59
N ALA A 137 14.92 -17.94 -2.47
CA ALA A 137 14.67 -17.20 -1.25
C ALA A 137 15.42 -15.85 -1.24
N LEU A 138 14.81 -14.84 -0.62
CA LEU A 138 15.44 -13.54 -0.41
C LEU A 138 16.73 -13.69 0.43
N THR A 139 17.82 -13.09 -0.03
CA THR A 139 19.10 -13.08 0.68
C THR A 139 19.29 -11.79 1.47
N TYR A 140 20.28 -11.78 2.35
CA TYR A 140 20.67 -10.56 3.07
C TYR A 140 21.15 -9.47 2.10
N GLU A 141 21.94 -9.83 1.09
CA GLU A 141 22.44 -8.91 0.08
C GLU A 141 21.30 -8.23 -0.69
N ASP A 142 20.24 -8.97 -0.98
CA ASP A 142 19.05 -8.42 -1.64
C ASP A 142 18.41 -7.31 -0.80
N THR A 143 18.40 -7.45 0.53
CA THR A 143 17.85 -6.41 1.43
C THR A 143 18.70 -5.15 1.53
N GLN A 144 19.92 -5.14 0.95
CA GLN A 144 20.83 -3.99 0.99
C GLN A 144 20.76 -3.10 -0.26
N ILE A 145 19.90 -3.41 -1.23
CA ILE A 145 19.79 -2.64 -2.47
C ILE A 145 19.39 -1.20 -2.22
N ASP A 146 19.96 -0.27 -2.98
CA ASP A 146 19.52 1.13 -2.97
C ASP A 146 18.31 1.30 -3.90
N SER A 147 17.12 1.26 -3.31
CA SER A 147 15.86 1.41 -4.00
C SER A 147 14.87 2.22 -3.16
N PRO A 148 14.06 3.10 -3.77
CA PRO A 148 12.99 3.82 -3.07
C PRO A 148 11.88 2.89 -2.55
N TYR A 149 11.87 1.63 -3.00
CA TYR A 149 10.96 0.58 -2.51
C TYR A 149 11.54 -0.23 -1.35
N ASN A 150 12.80 -0.03 -0.96
CA ASN A 150 13.46 -0.84 0.06
C ASN A 150 12.99 -0.47 1.48
N THR A 151 12.09 -1.25 2.04
CA THR A 151 11.57 -1.07 3.41
C THR A 151 12.46 -1.66 4.51
N TYR A 152 13.65 -2.16 4.19
CA TYR A 152 14.66 -2.64 5.15
C TYR A 152 15.67 -1.56 5.56
N ASN A 153 15.86 -0.54 4.71
CA ASN A 153 16.83 0.54 4.95
C ASN A 153 16.26 1.94 4.76
N ARG A 154 14.97 2.06 4.40
CA ARG A 154 14.24 3.33 4.31
C ARG A 154 13.03 3.31 5.25
N THR A 155 12.80 4.43 5.93
CA THR A 155 11.70 4.61 6.86
C THR A 155 10.39 4.91 6.16
N GLY A 156 9.27 4.53 6.77
CA GLY A 156 7.94 4.80 6.24
C GLY A 156 7.52 3.85 5.12
N LEU A 157 6.57 4.29 4.29
CA LEU A 157 6.08 3.52 3.15
C LEU A 157 7.11 3.49 2.01
N PRO A 158 7.10 2.45 1.17
CA PRO A 158 7.85 2.45 -0.09
C PRO A 158 7.31 3.55 -1.03
N ALA A 159 8.06 3.85 -2.08
CA ALA A 159 7.73 4.92 -3.04
C ALA A 159 6.37 4.79 -3.72
N GLY A 160 5.75 3.63 -3.66
CA GLY A 160 4.43 3.38 -4.21
C GLY A 160 4.00 1.92 -4.14
N PRO A 161 2.86 1.58 -4.76
CA PRO A 161 2.34 0.23 -4.79
C PRO A 161 3.30 -0.75 -5.46
N ILE A 162 3.31 -1.99 -4.97
CA ILE A 162 4.14 -3.10 -5.47
C ILE A 162 3.32 -4.19 -6.17
N SER A 163 2.01 -3.98 -6.28
CA SER A 163 1.06 -4.84 -7.00
C SER A 163 -0.27 -4.11 -7.16
N ASN A 164 -1.18 -4.69 -7.92
CA ASN A 164 -2.57 -4.24 -8.02
C ASN A 164 -3.43 -4.98 -6.98
N PRO A 165 -3.80 -4.37 -5.83
CA PRO A 165 -4.52 -5.06 -4.77
C PRO A 165 -5.98 -5.29 -5.12
N GLY A 166 -6.52 -6.43 -4.68
CA GLY A 166 -7.95 -6.72 -4.72
C GLY A 166 -8.73 -6.02 -3.59
N LEU A 167 -10.06 -6.11 -3.67
CA LEU A 167 -10.95 -5.47 -2.69
C LEU A 167 -10.70 -5.94 -1.25
N SER A 168 -10.31 -7.21 -1.07
CA SER A 168 -9.99 -7.76 0.26
C SER A 168 -8.84 -7.03 0.93
N SER A 169 -7.75 -6.79 0.20
CA SER A 169 -6.55 -6.10 0.71
C SER A 169 -6.80 -4.60 0.93
N ILE A 170 -7.57 -3.96 0.03
CA ILE A 170 -8.00 -2.57 0.21
C ILE A 170 -8.90 -2.45 1.47
N SER A 171 -9.87 -3.34 1.63
CA SER A 171 -10.72 -3.36 2.82
C SER A 171 -9.94 -3.61 4.10
N ALA A 172 -8.95 -4.50 4.07
CA ALA A 172 -8.08 -4.77 5.22
C ALA A 172 -7.19 -3.57 5.58
N ALA A 173 -6.69 -2.84 4.58
CA ALA A 173 -5.93 -1.61 4.79
C ALA A 173 -6.78 -0.50 5.43
N LEU A 174 -8.05 -0.37 5.04
CA LEU A 174 -9.01 0.56 5.65
C LEU A 174 -9.45 0.14 7.05
N ASN A 175 -9.64 -1.17 7.26
CA ASN A 175 -10.25 -1.75 8.46
C ASN A 175 -9.27 -2.73 9.13
N ARG A 176 -8.11 -2.21 9.55
CA ARG A 176 -7.08 -2.99 10.24
C ARG A 176 -7.64 -3.63 11.54
N ALA A 177 -7.12 -4.78 11.91
CA ALA A 177 -7.38 -5.33 13.23
C ALA A 177 -6.77 -4.43 14.33
N ASP A 178 -7.40 -4.42 15.50
CA ASP A 178 -6.84 -3.73 16.66
C ASP A 178 -5.94 -4.70 17.44
N THR A 179 -4.64 -4.68 17.13
CA THR A 179 -3.63 -5.53 17.78
C THR A 179 -2.43 -4.69 18.21
N SER A 180 -1.62 -5.28 19.08
CA SER A 180 -0.31 -4.73 19.49
C SER A 180 0.84 -5.47 18.80
N TYR A 181 0.61 -6.14 17.68
CA TYR A 181 1.64 -6.89 16.96
C TYR A 181 2.53 -5.97 16.13
N TYR A 182 3.82 -6.29 16.13
CA TYR A 182 4.86 -5.63 15.32
C TYR A 182 5.60 -6.63 14.40
N TYR A 183 5.22 -7.91 14.50
CA TYR A 183 5.80 -9.03 13.74
C TYR A 183 4.69 -9.97 13.29
#